data_c7d45c981f9e9d7cb856a9b45a6f8625
#
_entry.id   c7d45c981f9e9d7cb856a9b45a6f8625
#
_cell.length_a   1.000
_cell.length_b   1.000
_cell.length_c   1.000
_cell.angle_alpha   90.00
_cell.angle_beta   90.00
_cell.angle_gamma   90.00
#
_symmetry.space_group_name_H-M   'P 1'
#
loop_
_entity.id
_entity.type
_entity.pdbx_description
1 polymer ?
#
loop_
_entity_poly.entity_id
_entity_poly.type
_entity_poly.pdbx_seq_one_letter_code
_entity_poly.pdbx_strand_id
1 'polypeptide(L)'
;NKNIITYTNDDDEDLKALDLAFSKNENSSDHRKEWLCSYDRNDTLDYNKKKISMRDFVNKDLKHFSFSDNARSIPNLVDGLKTSQRKVLFTALLRNLNKEIRVAQFAGSVSELSAYHHGEASLYGTITNMAQDYVGSNNINLFDPIGQFGSRLNGGKDAAQPRYIHTKLS
;
A
#
# COMPACT_ATOMS: atom_id res chain seq x y z
N ASN A 1 2.30 2.41 -35.51
CA ASN A 1 2.36 1.77 -34.17
C ASN A 1 0.95 1.48 -33.68
N LYS A 2 0.52 0.22 -33.69
CA LYS A 2 -0.85 -0.18 -33.31
C LYS A 2 -1.15 -0.02 -31.80
N ASN A 3 -0.14 0.14 -30.97
CA ASN A 3 -0.25 0.10 -29.49
C ASN A 3 0.04 1.46 -28.82
N ILE A 4 0.01 2.57 -29.57
CA ILE A 4 0.18 3.90 -28.98
C ILE A 4 -1.18 4.53 -28.76
N ILE A 5 -1.44 4.94 -27.52
CA ILE A 5 -2.58 5.76 -27.12
C ILE A 5 -2.08 7.19 -26.95
N THR A 6 -2.78 8.14 -27.51
CA THR A 6 -2.50 9.57 -27.36
C THR A 6 -3.49 10.16 -26.37
N TYR A 7 -2.99 10.77 -25.30
CA TYR A 7 -3.81 11.57 -24.40
C TYR A 7 -3.92 12.98 -24.94
N THR A 8 -5.13 13.53 -24.89
CA THR A 8 -5.42 14.89 -25.40
C THR A 8 -5.94 15.77 -24.26
N ASN A 9 -5.61 17.04 -24.34
CA ASN A 9 -6.07 18.09 -23.44
C ASN A 9 -6.62 19.23 -24.31
N ASP A 10 -7.82 19.02 -24.82
CA ASP A 10 -8.36 19.82 -25.91
C ASP A 10 -9.42 20.83 -25.45
N ASP A 11 -9.98 20.68 -24.23
CA ASP A 11 -11.06 21.52 -23.74
C ASP A 11 -10.94 21.91 -22.24
N ASP A 12 -11.80 22.83 -21.80
CA ASP A 12 -11.83 23.29 -20.41
C ASP A 12 -12.22 22.18 -19.40
N GLU A 13 -12.94 21.16 -19.84
CA GLU A 13 -13.33 20.03 -18.98
C GLU A 13 -12.12 19.12 -18.69
N ASP A 14 -11.19 19.01 -19.62
CA ASP A 14 -9.91 18.34 -19.42
C ASP A 14 -9.07 19.07 -18.35
N LEU A 15 -9.02 20.40 -18.42
CA LEU A 15 -8.32 21.22 -17.42
C LEU A 15 -8.98 21.13 -16.05
N LYS A 16 -10.29 21.16 -15.95
CA LYS A 16 -11.02 20.97 -14.67
C LYS A 16 -10.76 19.61 -14.05
N ALA A 17 -10.69 18.56 -14.86
CA ALA A 17 -10.37 17.23 -14.36
C ALA A 17 -8.95 17.14 -13.81
N LEU A 18 -7.97 17.76 -14.48
CA LEU A 18 -6.60 17.86 -13.97
C LEU A 18 -6.52 18.68 -12.67
N ASP A 19 -7.25 19.79 -12.60
CA ASP A 19 -7.34 20.63 -11.40
C ASP A 19 -7.94 19.84 -10.24
N LEU A 20 -9.02 19.10 -10.46
CA LEU A 20 -9.61 18.21 -9.45
C LEU A 20 -8.58 17.23 -8.90
N ALA A 21 -7.81 16.58 -9.76
CA ALA A 21 -6.86 15.56 -9.35
C ALA A 21 -5.62 16.12 -8.63
N PHE A 22 -5.08 17.26 -9.09
CA PHE A 22 -3.74 17.71 -8.72
C PHE A 22 -3.67 19.07 -8.02
N SER A 23 -4.76 19.84 -7.97
CA SER A 23 -4.77 21.15 -7.30
C SER A 23 -4.47 21.02 -5.81
N LYS A 24 -3.80 22.05 -5.27
CA LYS A 24 -3.50 22.21 -3.85
C LYS A 24 -4.29 23.35 -3.21
N ASN A 25 -5.32 23.84 -3.89
CA ASN A 25 -6.16 24.93 -3.40
C ASN A 25 -6.96 24.51 -2.16
N GLU A 26 -7.48 25.49 -1.44
CA GLU A 26 -8.43 25.27 -0.33
C GLU A 26 -9.60 24.41 -0.85
N ASN A 27 -10.05 23.46 -0.03
CA ASN A 27 -11.09 22.47 -0.34
C ASN A 27 -10.78 21.41 -1.43
N SER A 28 -9.61 21.45 -2.09
CA SER A 28 -9.25 20.43 -3.11
C SER A 28 -9.29 19.01 -2.54
N SER A 29 -8.97 18.84 -1.26
CA SER A 29 -9.02 17.54 -0.57
C SER A 29 -10.45 17.02 -0.47
N ASP A 30 -11.42 17.88 -0.17
CA ASP A 30 -12.82 17.47 -0.02
C ASP A 30 -13.46 17.16 -1.37
N HIS A 31 -13.16 17.94 -2.40
CA HIS A 31 -13.58 17.63 -3.76
C HIS A 31 -13.05 16.27 -4.24
N ARG A 32 -11.79 15.92 -3.90
CA ARG A 32 -11.26 14.58 -4.23
C ARG A 32 -11.94 13.44 -3.45
N LYS A 33 -12.35 13.68 -2.20
CA LYS A 33 -13.13 12.71 -1.43
C LYS A 33 -14.50 12.46 -2.08
N GLU A 34 -15.21 13.53 -2.46
CA GLU A 34 -16.49 13.44 -3.18
C GLU A 34 -16.33 12.71 -4.52
N TRP A 35 -15.29 13.06 -5.27
CA TRP A 35 -14.94 12.37 -6.52
C TRP A 35 -14.73 10.88 -6.34
N LEU A 36 -14.04 10.46 -5.27
CA LEU A 36 -13.84 9.03 -4.94
C LEU A 36 -15.12 8.36 -4.42
N CYS A 37 -16.03 9.08 -3.76
CA CYS A 37 -17.32 8.52 -3.33
C CYS A 37 -18.18 8.06 -4.51
N SER A 38 -18.01 8.65 -5.69
CA SER A 38 -18.70 8.25 -6.93
C SER A 38 -17.99 7.14 -7.70
N TYR A 39 -17.14 6.33 -7.02
CA TYR A 39 -16.41 5.24 -7.66
C TYR A 39 -17.35 4.12 -8.14
N ASP A 40 -17.22 3.76 -9.41
CA ASP A 40 -17.84 2.57 -10.00
C ASP A 40 -16.75 1.67 -10.59
N ARG A 41 -16.72 0.42 -10.15
CA ARG A 41 -15.76 -0.59 -10.62
C ARG A 41 -15.89 -0.89 -12.12
N ASN A 42 -17.09 -0.70 -12.68
CA ASN A 42 -17.38 -1.02 -14.07
C ASN A 42 -17.11 0.14 -15.04
N ASP A 43 -16.90 1.35 -14.53
CA ASP A 43 -16.61 2.52 -15.37
C ASP A 43 -15.12 2.53 -15.77
N THR A 44 -14.79 1.78 -16.80
CA THR A 44 -13.42 1.60 -17.30
C THR A 44 -13.17 2.36 -18.60
N LEU A 45 -11.91 2.67 -18.89
CA LEU A 45 -11.51 3.24 -20.17
C LEU A 45 -11.65 2.22 -21.31
N ASP A 46 -12.08 2.71 -22.47
CA ASP A 46 -12.04 1.92 -23.70
C ASP A 46 -10.67 2.08 -24.38
N TYR A 47 -9.77 1.14 -24.12
CA TYR A 47 -8.42 1.12 -24.69
C TYR A 47 -8.34 0.77 -26.18
N ASN A 48 -9.47 0.48 -26.85
CA ASN A 48 -9.52 0.35 -28.31
C ASN A 48 -9.46 1.73 -28.99
N LYS A 49 -9.79 2.79 -28.26
CA LYS A 49 -9.63 4.17 -28.73
C LYS A 49 -8.16 4.57 -28.75
N LYS A 50 -7.73 5.18 -29.84
CA LYS A 50 -6.35 5.67 -29.97
C LYS A 50 -6.13 7.05 -29.34
N LYS A 51 -7.22 7.77 -29.07
CA LYS A 51 -7.21 9.07 -28.39
C LYS A 51 -8.10 8.97 -27.16
N ILE A 52 -7.59 9.42 -26.03
CA ILE A 52 -8.27 9.46 -24.73
C ILE A 52 -8.11 10.88 -24.19
N SER A 53 -9.21 11.52 -23.79
CA SER A 53 -9.15 12.83 -23.15
C SER A 53 -8.53 12.73 -21.74
N MET A 54 -7.93 13.81 -21.25
CA MET A 54 -7.46 13.89 -19.87
C MET A 54 -8.60 13.75 -18.89
N ARG A 55 -9.79 14.23 -19.20
CA ARG A 55 -10.99 14.03 -18.40
C ARG A 55 -11.34 12.56 -18.23
N ASP A 56 -11.34 11.79 -19.34
CA ASP A 56 -11.62 10.35 -19.27
C ASP A 56 -10.54 9.60 -18.50
N PHE A 57 -9.27 9.95 -18.70
CA PHE A 57 -8.17 9.36 -17.94
C PHE A 57 -8.32 9.62 -16.43
N VAL A 58 -8.57 10.87 -16.03
CA VAL A 58 -8.70 11.24 -14.62
C VAL A 58 -9.91 10.54 -13.98
N ASN A 59 -11.08 10.62 -14.64
CA ASN A 59 -12.33 10.13 -14.05
C ASN A 59 -12.47 8.59 -14.07
N LYS A 60 -11.67 7.91 -14.90
CA LYS A 60 -11.68 6.45 -15.00
C LYS A 60 -10.40 5.85 -14.44
N ASP A 61 -9.30 5.86 -15.18
CA ASP A 61 -8.06 5.18 -14.78
C ASP A 61 -7.45 5.71 -13.49
N LEU A 62 -7.27 7.02 -13.41
CA LEU A 62 -6.69 7.63 -12.21
C LEU A 62 -7.59 7.44 -10.99
N LYS A 63 -8.91 7.44 -11.18
CA LYS A 63 -9.88 7.17 -10.12
C LYS A 63 -9.78 5.72 -9.62
N HIS A 64 -9.67 4.74 -10.52
CA HIS A 64 -9.45 3.34 -10.15
C HIS A 64 -8.15 3.16 -9.38
N PHE A 65 -7.06 3.76 -9.87
CA PHE A 65 -5.78 3.74 -9.18
C PHE A 65 -5.88 4.36 -7.79
N SER A 66 -6.46 5.56 -7.67
CA SER A 66 -6.58 6.29 -6.41
C SER A 66 -7.42 5.53 -5.38
N PHE A 67 -8.53 4.93 -5.80
CA PHE A 67 -9.36 4.09 -4.95
C PHE A 67 -8.60 2.86 -4.44
N SER A 68 -7.91 2.17 -5.34
CA SER A 68 -7.09 1.00 -5.01
C SER A 68 -5.92 1.36 -4.08
N ASP A 69 -5.27 2.49 -4.34
CA ASP A 69 -4.15 2.96 -3.49
C ASP A 69 -4.63 3.33 -2.09
N ASN A 70 -5.75 4.03 -1.95
CA ASN A 70 -6.34 4.34 -0.64
C ASN A 70 -6.67 3.06 0.15
N ALA A 71 -7.27 2.07 -0.49
CA ALA A 71 -7.60 0.79 0.15
C ALA A 71 -6.37 0.02 0.65
N ARG A 72 -5.23 0.19 -0.02
CA ARG A 72 -3.95 -0.43 0.33
C ARG A 72 -3.15 0.37 1.34
N SER A 73 -3.17 1.70 1.23
CA SER A 73 -2.22 2.60 1.92
C SER A 73 -2.78 3.20 3.19
N ILE A 74 -4.11 3.31 3.32
CA ILE A 74 -4.77 3.83 4.52
C ILE A 74 -5.08 2.67 5.47
N PRO A 75 -4.72 2.78 6.78
CA PRO A 75 -5.10 1.78 7.76
C PRO A 75 -6.62 1.62 7.87
N ASN A 76 -7.08 0.38 8.02
CA ASN A 76 -8.51 0.10 8.16
C ASN A 76 -9.03 0.60 9.53
N LEU A 77 -10.22 1.16 9.56
CA LEU A 77 -10.85 1.70 10.77
C LEU A 77 -11.07 0.62 11.85
N VAL A 78 -11.33 -0.62 11.47
CA VAL A 78 -11.69 -1.70 12.40
C VAL A 78 -10.48 -2.27 13.13
N ASP A 79 -9.39 -2.55 12.41
CA ASP A 79 -8.21 -3.23 12.96
C ASP A 79 -6.93 -2.39 12.96
N GLY A 80 -6.97 -1.18 12.38
CA GLY A 80 -5.80 -0.30 12.29
C GLY A 80 -4.71 -0.79 11.35
N LEU A 81 -4.94 -1.86 10.59
CA LEU A 81 -3.92 -2.49 9.73
C LEU A 81 -4.07 -2.06 8.26
N LYS A 82 -2.94 -1.91 7.62
CA LYS A 82 -2.86 -1.88 6.15
C LYS A 82 -2.96 -3.29 5.59
N THR A 83 -3.31 -3.41 4.31
CA THR A 83 -3.46 -4.72 3.64
C THR A 83 -2.23 -5.62 3.78
N SER A 84 -1.01 -5.08 3.62
CA SER A 84 0.22 -5.84 3.77
C SER A 84 0.41 -6.35 5.21
N GLN A 85 0.13 -5.53 6.21
CA GLN A 85 0.22 -5.89 7.61
C GLN A 85 -0.77 -7.01 7.97
N ARG A 86 -2.01 -6.91 7.46
CA ARG A 86 -3.03 -7.94 7.67
C ARG A 86 -2.63 -9.28 7.05
N LYS A 87 -2.01 -9.28 5.87
CA LYS A 87 -1.47 -10.48 5.24
C LYS A 87 -0.37 -11.13 6.07
N VAL A 88 0.53 -10.34 6.65
CA VAL A 88 1.58 -10.81 7.57
C VAL A 88 0.96 -11.44 8.80
N LEU A 89 0.04 -10.75 9.49
CA LEU A 89 -0.62 -11.27 10.70
C LEU A 89 -1.46 -12.52 10.39
N PHE A 90 -2.23 -12.51 9.30
CA PHE A 90 -2.99 -13.69 8.85
C PHE A 90 -2.10 -14.92 8.67
N THR A 91 -0.97 -14.77 8.00
CA THR A 91 -0.03 -15.87 7.78
C THR A 91 0.58 -16.38 9.10
N ALA A 92 0.92 -15.47 10.00
CA ALA A 92 1.45 -15.83 11.31
C ALA A 92 0.44 -16.65 12.13
N LEU A 93 -0.82 -16.22 12.15
CA LEU A 93 -1.91 -16.95 12.84
C LEU A 93 -2.19 -18.30 12.18
N LEU A 94 -2.28 -18.34 10.85
CA LEU A 94 -2.52 -19.59 10.11
C LEU A 94 -1.43 -20.64 10.36
N ARG A 95 -0.17 -20.21 10.51
CA ARG A 95 0.97 -21.09 10.79
C ARG A 95 1.17 -21.35 12.27
N ASN A 96 0.38 -20.74 13.15
CA ASN A 96 0.57 -20.81 14.60
C ASN A 96 2.02 -20.48 14.98
N LEU A 97 2.51 -19.30 14.61
CA LEU A 97 3.91 -18.89 14.65
C LEU A 97 4.40 -18.65 16.08
N ASN A 98 4.45 -19.70 16.90
CA ASN A 98 4.89 -19.67 18.30
C ASN A 98 6.41 -19.92 18.47
N LYS A 99 7.09 -20.28 17.37
CA LYS A 99 8.54 -20.51 17.34
C LYS A 99 9.21 -19.47 16.48
N GLU A 100 10.44 -19.13 16.86
CA GLU A 100 11.27 -18.19 16.11
C GLU A 100 11.49 -18.63 14.66
N ILE A 101 11.28 -17.70 13.73
CA ILE A 101 11.56 -17.87 12.31
C ILE A 101 12.35 -16.66 11.79
N ARG A 102 13.27 -16.87 10.87
CA ARG A 102 13.96 -15.76 10.20
C ARG A 102 12.96 -14.89 9.46
N VAL A 103 13.12 -13.57 9.56
CA VAL A 103 12.26 -12.61 8.84
C VAL A 103 12.22 -12.88 7.35
N ALA A 104 13.36 -13.18 6.73
CA ALA A 104 13.41 -13.55 5.30
C ALA A 104 12.59 -14.81 4.98
N GLN A 105 12.67 -15.84 5.81
CA GLN A 105 11.91 -17.07 5.63
C GLN A 105 10.40 -16.87 5.86
N PHE A 106 10.07 -16.06 6.86
CA PHE A 106 8.66 -15.72 7.13
C PHE A 106 8.05 -14.93 5.98
N ALA A 107 8.77 -13.98 5.40
CA ALA A 107 8.31 -13.23 4.23
C ALA A 107 8.01 -14.16 3.04
N GLY A 108 8.83 -15.17 2.78
CA GLY A 108 8.51 -16.20 1.78
C GLY A 108 7.20 -16.93 2.06
N SER A 109 6.95 -17.28 3.33
CA SER A 109 5.68 -17.90 3.73
C SER A 109 4.48 -16.96 3.55
N VAL A 110 4.64 -15.67 3.87
CA VAL A 110 3.59 -14.66 3.64
C VAL A 110 3.28 -14.53 2.15
N SER A 111 4.30 -14.50 1.32
CA SER A 111 4.14 -14.42 -0.14
C SER A 111 3.36 -15.61 -0.69
N GLU A 112 3.72 -16.82 -0.26
CA GLU A 112 3.07 -18.06 -0.67
C GLU A 112 1.60 -18.13 -0.25
N LEU A 113 1.31 -17.90 1.04
CA LEU A 113 -0.02 -18.18 1.63
C LEU A 113 -1.02 -17.03 1.48
N SER A 114 -0.55 -15.80 1.24
CA SER A 114 -1.43 -14.63 1.18
C SER A 114 -1.56 -14.02 -0.22
N ALA A 115 -1.09 -14.70 -1.26
CA ALA A 115 -1.05 -14.18 -2.63
C ALA A 115 -0.49 -12.75 -2.68
N TYR A 116 0.69 -12.55 -2.08
CA TYR A 116 1.35 -11.24 -2.06
C TYR A 116 2.11 -11.02 -3.38
N HIS A 117 1.73 -9.99 -4.12
CA HIS A 117 2.25 -9.73 -5.48
C HIS A 117 3.33 -8.64 -5.55
N HIS A 118 3.74 -8.07 -4.42
CA HIS A 118 4.80 -7.06 -4.37
C HIS A 118 6.14 -7.72 -3.99
N GLY A 119 7.26 -7.03 -4.24
CA GLY A 119 8.59 -7.56 -3.97
C GLY A 119 8.82 -7.91 -2.49
N GLU A 120 9.66 -8.92 -2.24
CA GLU A 120 10.01 -9.39 -0.89
C GLU A 120 10.57 -8.28 0.02
N ALA A 121 11.30 -7.32 -0.53
CA ALA A 121 11.84 -6.19 0.23
C ALA A 121 10.75 -5.39 0.96
N SER A 122 9.58 -5.24 0.36
CA SER A 122 8.43 -4.59 1.00
C SER A 122 7.89 -5.39 2.19
N LEU A 123 7.87 -6.73 2.09
CA LEU A 123 7.49 -7.61 3.21
C LEU A 123 8.51 -7.56 4.33
N TYR A 124 9.80 -7.55 4.01
CA TYR A 124 10.85 -7.42 5.02
C TYR A 124 10.66 -6.16 5.87
N GLY A 125 10.45 -5.02 5.22
CA GLY A 125 10.16 -3.78 5.92
C GLY A 125 8.86 -3.85 6.74
N THR A 126 7.79 -4.44 6.20
CA THR A 126 6.52 -4.58 6.91
C THR A 126 6.68 -5.44 8.18
N ILE A 127 7.29 -6.62 8.08
CA ILE A 127 7.51 -7.52 9.23
C ILE A 127 8.41 -6.85 10.27
N THR A 128 9.52 -6.24 9.84
CA THR A 128 10.44 -5.54 10.74
C THR A 128 9.74 -4.42 11.50
N ASN A 129 8.97 -3.57 10.79
CA ASN A 129 8.25 -2.47 11.42
C ASN A 129 7.17 -2.94 12.40
N MET A 130 6.48 -4.04 12.10
CA MET A 130 5.46 -4.60 13.01
C MET A 130 6.05 -5.24 14.28
N ALA A 131 7.32 -5.63 14.26
CA ALA A 131 8.01 -6.21 15.39
C ALA A 131 8.83 -5.20 16.22
N GLN A 132 9.07 -3.99 15.72
CA GLN A 132 9.81 -2.95 16.44
C GLN A 132 9.11 -2.60 17.76
N ASP A 133 9.87 -2.57 18.87
CA ASP A 133 9.37 -2.40 20.24
C ASP A 133 9.94 -1.15 20.96
N TYR A 134 10.80 -0.37 20.31
CA TYR A 134 11.34 0.85 20.91
C TYR A 134 10.26 1.94 21.05
N VAL A 135 10.41 2.81 22.03
CA VAL A 135 9.46 3.90 22.30
C VAL A 135 9.27 4.79 21.08
N GLY A 136 8.02 4.89 20.62
CA GLY A 136 7.64 5.64 19.42
C GLY A 136 7.51 4.79 18.15
N SER A 137 7.77 3.48 18.23
CA SER A 137 7.52 2.53 17.12
C SER A 137 6.07 2.04 17.12
N ASN A 138 5.77 0.98 17.84
CA ASN A 138 4.42 0.43 18.00
C ASN A 138 3.94 0.59 19.44
N ASN A 139 2.65 0.90 19.65
CA ASN A 139 2.07 0.89 21.00
C ASN A 139 1.99 -0.55 21.54
N ILE A 140 1.62 -1.48 20.66
CA ILE A 140 1.62 -2.91 20.92
C ILE A 140 2.27 -3.57 19.71
N ASN A 141 3.42 -4.20 19.89
CA ASN A 141 4.04 -4.98 18.85
C ASN A 141 3.39 -6.37 18.78
N LEU A 142 2.93 -6.75 17.60
CA LEU A 142 2.26 -8.04 17.36
C LEU A 142 3.26 -9.18 17.16
N PHE A 143 4.53 -8.85 17.02
CA PHE A 143 5.63 -9.77 16.79
C PHE A 143 6.79 -9.46 17.71
N ASP A 144 7.44 -10.48 18.24
CA ASP A 144 8.64 -10.31 19.06
C ASP A 144 9.86 -10.00 18.17
N PRO A 145 10.63 -8.93 18.46
CA PRO A 145 11.88 -8.62 17.79
C PRO A 145 13.04 -9.44 18.38
N ILE A 146 13.52 -10.43 17.64
CA ILE A 146 14.63 -11.29 18.09
C ILE A 146 15.85 -10.98 17.24
N GLY A 147 16.75 -10.18 17.81
CA GLY A 147 17.90 -9.59 17.13
C GLY A 147 17.80 -8.08 17.03
N GLN A 148 18.51 -7.47 16.08
CA GLN A 148 18.54 -6.01 15.91
C GLN A 148 17.43 -5.55 14.95
N PHE A 149 16.32 -5.09 15.49
CA PHE A 149 15.18 -4.56 14.72
C PHE A 149 15.18 -3.04 14.58
N GLY A 150 16.25 -2.39 14.94
CA GLY A 150 16.39 -0.96 14.88
C GLY A 150 16.28 -0.29 16.25
N SER A 151 16.72 0.94 16.33
CA SER A 151 16.74 1.72 17.55
C SER A 151 15.95 3.02 17.38
N ARG A 152 15.47 3.56 18.52
CA ARG A 152 14.80 4.84 18.56
C ARG A 152 15.68 5.98 18.01
N LEU A 153 16.98 5.95 18.31
CA LEU A 153 17.92 6.98 17.88
C LEU A 153 17.97 7.11 16.36
N ASN A 154 17.89 5.98 15.65
CA ASN A 154 17.96 5.94 14.18
C ASN A 154 16.57 5.79 13.53
N GLY A 155 15.48 5.89 14.32
CA GLY A 155 14.12 5.70 13.80
C GLY A 155 13.90 4.34 13.14
N GLY A 156 14.58 3.31 13.64
CA GLY A 156 14.49 1.94 13.14
C GLY A 156 15.29 1.64 11.86
N LYS A 157 16.01 2.63 11.30
CA LYS A 157 16.77 2.46 10.05
C LYS A 157 18.03 1.61 10.19
N ASP A 158 18.45 1.37 11.41
CA ASP A 158 19.60 0.53 11.79
C ASP A 158 19.20 -0.93 12.04
N ALA A 159 18.04 -1.35 11.61
CA ALA A 159 17.64 -2.75 11.65
C ALA A 159 18.62 -3.62 10.84
N ALA A 160 18.97 -4.78 11.36
CA ALA A 160 19.80 -5.73 10.65
C ALA A 160 19.06 -6.33 9.45
N GLN A 161 19.80 -6.93 8.54
CA GLN A 161 19.19 -7.55 7.37
C GLN A 161 18.27 -8.72 7.75
N PRO A 162 17.15 -8.92 7.04
CA PRO A 162 16.11 -9.91 7.33
C PRO A 162 16.60 -11.35 7.46
N ARG A 163 17.74 -11.66 6.87
CA ARG A 163 18.38 -13.00 6.97
C ARG A 163 19.07 -13.27 8.31
N TYR A 164 19.27 -12.25 9.16
CA TYR A 164 19.96 -12.37 10.44
C TYR A 164 19.06 -12.19 11.65
N ILE A 165 17.88 -11.66 11.48
CA ILE A 165 16.93 -11.40 12.55
C ILE A 165 15.75 -12.39 12.48
N HIS A 166 15.18 -12.68 13.65
CA HIS A 166 14.10 -13.64 13.80
C HIS A 166 12.88 -12.98 14.43
N THR A 167 11.74 -13.57 14.26
CA THR A 167 10.50 -13.11 14.87
C THR A 167 9.56 -14.29 15.17
N LYS A 168 8.59 -14.06 16.04
CA LYS A 168 7.44 -14.95 16.32
C LYS A 168 6.26 -14.07 16.71
N LEU A 169 5.08 -14.64 16.87
CA LEU A 169 3.95 -13.95 17.53
C LEU A 169 4.29 -13.62 18.97
N SER A 170 3.91 -12.41 19.42
CA SER A 170 4.05 -11.96 20.80
C SER A 170 3.04 -12.63 21.72
#